data_a10387657278012b4c7d03c43b20bf49
#
_entry.id   a10387657278012b4c7d03c43b20bf49
#
_cell.length_a   1.000
_cell.length_b   1.000
_cell.length_c   1.000
_cell.angle_alpha   90.00
_cell.angle_beta   90.00
_cell.angle_gamma   90.00
#
_symmetry.space_group_name_H-M   'P 1'
#
loop_
_entity.id
_entity.type
_entity.pdbx_description
1 polymer ?
#
loop_
_entity_poly.entity_id
_entity_poly.type
_entity_poly.pdbx_seq_one_letter_code
_entity_poly.pdbx_strand_id
1 'polypeptide(L)'
;MPWEQNAGPCVMAPPHLSEWARRAAAFLERQGMEDLIAFATSGSSGSPPKAVLFTRQALDICARGALEHLHAERGDWCCPLPVWHVGGAMIYLRAGLAGTAVHALEGKWNPRAYADLMKTSGAWWSSLVPTQVVDLVNGAIQAPPAVRCIIVGGGALDMETGRRARALGWPVVQSYGMTESGSQLATALPDEPYHTDRLSILPHWEVAADSLGRARFQGEGKLCGRLLTQDNGEFLLEHVPSRDWWTTCDLVRLERRFLTFLRRADRLVKILGELVDPDAVQEALQRRAPGAVVEAA
;
A
#
# COMPACT_ATOMS: atom_id res chain seq x y z
N MET A 1 -11.26 -16.30 -1.96
CA MET A 1 -10.09 -15.65 -2.59
C MET A 1 -9.30 -16.67 -3.41
N PRO A 2 -8.50 -16.23 -4.44
CA PRO A 2 -7.71 -17.17 -5.23
C PRO A 2 -6.79 -18.08 -4.42
N TRP A 3 -6.28 -17.60 -3.28
CA TRP A 3 -5.43 -18.38 -2.37
C TRP A 3 -6.18 -19.28 -1.39
N GLU A 4 -7.50 -19.19 -1.25
CA GLU A 4 -8.29 -20.07 -0.38
C GLU A 4 -8.57 -21.42 -1.02
N GLN A 5 -8.51 -21.50 -2.35
CA GLN A 5 -8.88 -22.67 -3.13
C GLN A 5 -7.67 -23.50 -3.57
N ASN A 6 -6.44 -22.99 -3.42
CA ASN A 6 -5.22 -23.64 -3.88
C ASN A 6 -4.39 -24.18 -2.72
N ALA A 7 -4.01 -25.46 -2.80
CA ALA A 7 -3.09 -26.11 -1.87
C ALA A 7 -1.61 -25.73 -2.10
N GLY A 8 -1.29 -24.84 -3.06
CA GLY A 8 0.07 -24.45 -3.45
C GLY A 8 0.30 -22.93 -3.33
N PRO A 9 1.51 -22.47 -3.68
CA PRO A 9 1.86 -21.06 -3.64
C PRO A 9 1.00 -20.23 -4.60
N CYS A 10 0.46 -19.12 -4.11
CA CYS A 10 -0.38 -18.22 -4.89
C CYS A 10 0.41 -16.98 -5.32
N VAL A 11 0.63 -16.78 -6.61
CA VAL A 11 1.33 -15.61 -7.15
C VAL A 11 0.33 -14.61 -7.72
N MET A 12 0.17 -13.52 -7.03
CA MET A 12 -0.69 -12.39 -7.38
C MET A 12 0.07 -11.47 -8.35
N ALA A 13 -0.36 -11.43 -9.61
CA ALA A 13 0.30 -10.65 -10.66
C ALA A 13 -0.73 -10.06 -11.63
N PRO A 14 -0.40 -8.91 -12.27
CA PRO A 14 -1.26 -8.35 -13.30
C PRO A 14 -1.34 -9.28 -14.54
N PRO A 15 -2.41 -9.21 -15.33
CA PRO A 15 -2.67 -10.16 -16.45
C PRO A 15 -1.50 -10.30 -17.44
N HIS A 16 -0.75 -9.23 -17.72
CA HIS A 16 0.39 -9.27 -18.63
C HIS A 16 1.61 -10.04 -18.07
N LEU A 17 1.63 -10.36 -16.77
CA LEU A 17 2.65 -11.18 -16.12
C LEU A 17 2.15 -12.60 -15.79
N SER A 18 1.04 -13.06 -16.36
CA SER A 18 0.43 -14.36 -16.06
C SER A 18 1.37 -15.54 -16.31
N GLU A 19 2.16 -15.51 -17.39
CA GLU A 19 3.16 -16.54 -17.69
C GLU A 19 4.30 -16.54 -16.66
N TRP A 20 4.80 -15.36 -16.31
CA TRP A 20 5.81 -15.21 -15.27
C TRP A 20 5.28 -15.71 -13.91
N ALA A 21 4.04 -15.36 -13.56
CA ALA A 21 3.42 -15.78 -12.31
C ALA A 21 3.29 -17.31 -12.22
N ARG A 22 2.91 -17.98 -13.31
CA ARG A 22 2.82 -19.43 -13.37
C ARG A 22 4.19 -20.10 -13.19
N ARG A 23 5.23 -19.57 -13.85
CA ARG A 23 6.62 -20.05 -13.68
C ARG A 23 7.14 -19.82 -12.25
N ALA A 24 6.83 -18.65 -11.65
CA ALA A 24 7.18 -18.32 -10.28
C ALA A 24 6.50 -19.26 -9.29
N ALA A 25 5.21 -19.55 -9.45
CA ALA A 25 4.48 -20.50 -8.60
C ALA A 25 5.10 -21.90 -8.67
N ALA A 26 5.35 -22.42 -9.88
CA ALA A 26 6.00 -23.73 -10.06
C ALA A 26 7.43 -23.77 -9.49
N PHE A 27 8.16 -22.65 -9.50
CA PHE A 27 9.46 -22.57 -8.85
C PHE A 27 9.34 -22.64 -7.33
N LEU A 28 8.45 -21.86 -6.71
CA LEU A 28 8.21 -21.88 -5.27
C LEU A 28 7.73 -23.25 -4.77
N GLU A 29 6.86 -23.91 -5.51
CA GLU A 29 6.39 -25.26 -5.21
C GLU A 29 7.56 -26.28 -5.17
N ARG A 30 8.47 -26.23 -6.17
CA ARG A 30 9.69 -27.07 -6.17
C ARG A 30 10.65 -26.77 -5.02
N GLN A 31 10.57 -25.58 -4.41
CA GLN A 31 11.32 -25.24 -3.20
C GLN A 31 10.61 -25.69 -1.92
N GLY A 32 9.46 -26.37 -2.01
CA GLY A 32 8.67 -26.79 -0.85
C GLY A 32 7.92 -25.64 -0.15
N MET A 33 7.69 -24.52 -0.86
CA MET A 33 7.07 -23.32 -0.31
C MET A 33 5.58 -23.27 -0.67
N GLU A 34 4.81 -24.23 -0.19
CA GLU A 34 3.41 -24.42 -0.58
C GLU A 34 2.44 -23.39 0.02
N ASP A 35 2.70 -22.90 1.25
CA ASP A 35 1.80 -21.99 1.98
C ASP A 35 2.20 -20.51 1.84
N LEU A 36 2.54 -20.08 0.61
CA LEU A 36 2.95 -18.70 0.35
C LEU A 36 1.95 -17.96 -0.53
N ILE A 37 1.85 -16.65 -0.25
CA ILE A 37 1.24 -15.66 -1.13
C ILE A 37 2.35 -14.70 -1.58
N ALA A 38 2.50 -14.57 -2.88
CA ALA A 38 3.49 -13.72 -3.52
C ALA A 38 2.81 -12.57 -4.25
N PHE A 39 3.23 -11.34 -4.02
CA PHE A 39 2.76 -10.18 -4.77
C PHE A 39 3.84 -9.73 -5.74
N ALA A 40 3.53 -9.80 -7.05
CA ALA A 40 4.40 -9.25 -8.07
C ALA A 40 4.51 -7.74 -7.90
N THR A 41 5.73 -7.23 -7.91
CA THR A 41 6.00 -5.80 -7.91
C THR A 41 6.69 -5.43 -9.23
N SER A 42 6.20 -4.37 -9.87
CA SER A 42 6.91 -3.80 -11.02
C SER A 42 8.23 -3.21 -10.53
N GLY A 43 9.34 -3.72 -11.02
CA GLY A 43 10.58 -2.95 -11.00
C GLY A 43 10.38 -1.62 -11.73
N SER A 44 11.28 -0.64 -11.51
CA SER A 44 11.36 0.54 -12.38
C SER A 44 11.32 0.10 -13.84
N SER A 45 10.71 0.89 -14.74
CA SER A 45 10.50 0.55 -16.15
C SER A 45 11.76 -0.06 -16.76
N GLY A 46 11.66 -1.34 -17.18
CA GLY A 46 12.77 -2.11 -17.77
C GLY A 46 13.45 -3.13 -16.85
N SER A 47 13.18 -3.16 -15.55
CA SER A 47 13.71 -4.21 -14.66
C SER A 47 12.87 -5.49 -14.73
N PRO A 48 13.49 -6.68 -14.62
CA PRO A 48 12.74 -7.94 -14.56
C PRO A 48 11.72 -7.96 -13.41
N PRO A 49 10.60 -8.66 -13.57
CA PRO A 49 9.58 -8.79 -12.51
C PRO A 49 10.18 -9.44 -11.26
N LYS A 50 9.70 -8.99 -10.09
CA LYS A 50 10.03 -9.58 -8.80
C LYS A 50 8.76 -9.77 -7.98
N ALA A 51 8.81 -10.60 -6.94
CA ALA A 51 7.70 -10.71 -5.99
C ALA A 51 8.17 -10.61 -4.55
N VAL A 52 7.28 -10.09 -3.72
CA VAL A 52 7.38 -10.10 -2.26
C VAL A 52 6.57 -11.27 -1.73
N LEU A 53 7.16 -12.09 -0.86
CA LEU A 53 6.61 -13.34 -0.37
C LEU A 53 6.12 -13.19 1.07
N PHE A 54 4.96 -13.77 1.34
CA PHE A 54 4.35 -13.82 2.67
C PHE A 54 3.85 -15.22 2.97
N THR A 55 3.92 -15.62 4.23
CA THR A 55 3.06 -16.70 4.72
C THR A 55 1.61 -16.19 4.81
N ARG A 56 0.62 -17.09 4.70
CA ARG A 56 -0.80 -16.74 4.91
C ARG A 56 -1.01 -16.11 6.29
N GLN A 57 -0.38 -16.70 7.31
CA GLN A 57 -0.43 -16.19 8.68
C GLN A 57 0.07 -14.74 8.79
N ALA A 58 1.16 -14.38 8.10
CA ALA A 58 1.68 -13.01 8.11
C ALA A 58 0.67 -11.99 7.57
N LEU A 59 -0.02 -12.32 6.47
CA LEU A 59 -1.05 -11.46 5.91
C LEU A 59 -2.30 -11.38 6.81
N ASP A 60 -2.69 -12.47 7.47
CA ASP A 60 -3.78 -12.46 8.46
C ASP A 60 -3.47 -11.54 9.63
N ILE A 61 -2.22 -11.55 10.13
CA ILE A 61 -1.76 -10.63 11.19
C ILE A 61 -1.87 -9.18 10.74
N CYS A 62 -1.41 -8.86 9.50
CA CYS A 62 -1.55 -7.52 8.94
C CYS A 62 -3.01 -7.09 8.80
N ALA A 63 -3.89 -7.99 8.35
CA ALA A 63 -5.32 -7.70 8.19
C ALA A 63 -6.01 -7.47 9.54
N ARG A 64 -5.74 -8.32 10.55
CA ARG A 64 -6.27 -8.16 11.92
C ARG A 64 -5.79 -6.87 12.57
N GLY A 65 -4.49 -6.58 12.48
CA GLY A 65 -3.95 -5.33 13.04
C GLY A 65 -4.56 -4.07 12.41
N ALA A 66 -4.90 -4.11 11.11
CA ALA A 66 -5.60 -3.01 10.46
C ALA A 66 -7.08 -2.92 10.88
N LEU A 67 -7.78 -4.04 11.02
CA LEU A 67 -9.16 -4.08 11.52
C LEU A 67 -9.25 -3.52 12.94
N GLU A 68 -8.38 -3.96 13.83
CA GLU A 68 -8.28 -3.47 15.22
C GLU A 68 -8.00 -1.96 15.26
N HIS A 69 -7.00 -1.51 14.49
CA HIS A 69 -6.60 -0.10 14.46
C HIS A 69 -7.72 0.84 13.99
N LEU A 70 -8.52 0.39 13.02
CA LEU A 70 -9.59 1.19 12.42
C LEU A 70 -10.97 0.91 13.03
N HIS A 71 -11.08 -0.02 13.98
CA HIS A 71 -12.35 -0.53 14.52
C HIS A 71 -13.31 -1.01 13.41
N ALA A 72 -12.75 -1.76 12.43
CA ALA A 72 -13.41 -2.13 11.19
C ALA A 72 -13.92 -3.58 11.17
N GLU A 73 -14.38 -4.09 12.32
CA GLU A 73 -14.89 -5.47 12.46
C GLU A 73 -16.32 -5.65 11.92
N ARG A 74 -16.96 -4.58 11.46
CA ARG A 74 -18.32 -4.59 10.92
C ARG A 74 -18.42 -3.72 9.68
N GLY A 75 -19.43 -4.01 8.86
CA GLY A 75 -19.74 -3.27 7.64
C GLY A 75 -18.93 -3.76 6.42
N ASP A 76 -19.59 -3.73 5.30
CA ASP A 76 -19.03 -4.23 4.05
C ASP A 76 -17.92 -3.34 3.49
N TRP A 77 -17.09 -3.92 2.64
CA TRP A 77 -16.01 -3.27 1.95
C TRP A 77 -16.33 -3.06 0.48
N CYS A 78 -15.91 -1.92 -0.07
CA CYS A 78 -15.87 -1.70 -1.52
C CYS A 78 -14.42 -1.79 -2.01
N CYS A 79 -14.18 -2.57 -3.09
CA CYS A 79 -12.86 -2.77 -3.65
C CYS A 79 -12.74 -2.19 -5.06
N PRO A 80 -12.19 -0.97 -5.22
CA PRO A 80 -11.88 -0.40 -6.54
C PRO A 80 -10.45 -0.66 -6.99
N LEU A 81 -9.67 -1.42 -6.21
CA LEU A 81 -8.27 -1.70 -6.47
C LEU A 81 -8.07 -3.09 -7.06
N PRO A 82 -7.08 -3.29 -7.94
CA PRO A 82 -6.77 -4.61 -8.46
C PRO A 82 -6.33 -5.56 -7.33
N VAL A 83 -6.88 -6.78 -7.33
CA VAL A 83 -6.59 -7.79 -6.29
C VAL A 83 -5.15 -8.32 -6.33
N TRP A 84 -4.44 -8.15 -7.43
CA TRP A 84 -3.02 -8.52 -7.53
C TRP A 84 -2.07 -7.50 -6.90
N HIS A 85 -2.55 -6.33 -6.50
CA HIS A 85 -1.84 -5.42 -5.61
C HIS A 85 -2.20 -5.71 -4.17
N VAL A 86 -1.21 -5.62 -3.27
CA VAL A 86 -1.41 -5.88 -1.85
C VAL A 86 -2.54 -5.04 -1.25
N GLY A 87 -2.68 -3.77 -1.65
CA GLY A 87 -3.77 -2.89 -1.19
C GLY A 87 -5.16 -3.41 -1.53
N GLY A 88 -5.36 -3.97 -2.74
CA GLY A 88 -6.62 -4.59 -3.16
C GLY A 88 -6.84 -5.94 -2.45
N ALA A 89 -5.84 -6.80 -2.41
CA ALA A 89 -5.90 -8.10 -1.74
C ALA A 89 -6.28 -7.99 -0.27
N MET A 90 -5.71 -7.00 0.43
CA MET A 90 -5.96 -6.78 1.86
C MET A 90 -7.40 -6.31 2.16
N ILE A 91 -8.13 -5.75 1.20
CA ILE A 91 -9.56 -5.48 1.37
C ILE A 91 -10.32 -6.79 1.57
N TYR A 92 -10.07 -7.78 0.73
CA TYR A 92 -10.72 -9.08 0.83
C TYR A 92 -10.32 -9.85 2.08
N LEU A 93 -9.04 -9.80 2.47
CA LEU A 93 -8.60 -10.44 3.71
C LEU A 93 -9.27 -9.85 4.94
N ARG A 94 -9.35 -8.52 5.03
CA ARG A 94 -10.04 -7.83 6.12
C ARG A 94 -11.51 -8.20 6.17
N ALA A 95 -12.20 -8.13 5.04
CA ALA A 95 -13.61 -8.51 4.96
C ALA A 95 -13.83 -9.97 5.35
N GLY A 96 -13.01 -10.90 4.86
CA GLY A 96 -13.09 -12.33 5.19
C GLY A 96 -12.90 -12.59 6.69
N LEU A 97 -11.91 -11.94 7.32
CA LEU A 97 -11.67 -12.05 8.77
C LEU A 97 -12.78 -11.43 9.62
N ALA A 98 -13.42 -10.35 9.13
CA ALA A 98 -14.55 -9.70 9.78
C ALA A 98 -15.90 -10.39 9.48
N GLY A 99 -15.94 -11.36 8.57
CA GLY A 99 -17.19 -12.03 8.14
C GLY A 99 -18.14 -11.11 7.38
N THR A 100 -17.61 -10.11 6.64
CA THR A 100 -18.37 -9.11 5.88
C THR A 100 -18.17 -9.29 4.37
N ALA A 101 -19.01 -8.64 3.56
CA ALA A 101 -18.94 -8.77 2.11
C ALA A 101 -17.94 -7.77 1.47
N VAL A 102 -17.47 -8.12 0.26
CA VAL A 102 -16.71 -7.21 -0.61
C VAL A 102 -17.49 -6.96 -1.90
N HIS A 103 -17.71 -5.71 -2.21
CA HIS A 103 -18.31 -5.23 -3.45
C HIS A 103 -17.21 -4.69 -4.36
N ALA A 104 -16.84 -5.44 -5.41
CA ALA A 104 -15.79 -5.05 -6.34
C ALA A 104 -16.30 -4.05 -7.37
N LEU A 105 -15.52 -3.02 -7.65
CA LEU A 105 -15.79 -2.14 -8.79
C LEU A 105 -15.38 -2.85 -10.07
N GLU A 106 -16.33 -3.09 -10.94
CA GLU A 106 -16.06 -3.73 -12.24
C GLU A 106 -15.50 -2.73 -13.26
N GLY A 107 -14.61 -3.24 -14.11
CA GLY A 107 -14.03 -2.47 -15.21
C GLY A 107 -12.95 -1.48 -14.79
N LYS A 108 -12.81 -0.39 -15.57
CA LYS A 108 -11.84 0.67 -15.30
C LYS A 108 -12.38 1.61 -14.22
N TRP A 109 -11.45 2.23 -13.46
CA TRP A 109 -11.81 3.26 -12.50
C TRP A 109 -12.71 4.35 -13.11
N ASN A 110 -13.81 4.61 -12.42
CA ASN A 110 -14.72 5.71 -12.71
C ASN A 110 -15.26 6.23 -11.36
N PRO A 111 -15.06 7.52 -11.02
CA PRO A 111 -15.39 8.04 -9.69
C PRO A 111 -16.90 8.07 -9.42
N ARG A 112 -17.76 8.26 -10.45
CA ARG A 112 -19.23 8.20 -10.29
C ARG A 112 -19.71 6.77 -10.07
N ALA A 113 -19.24 5.81 -10.89
CA ALA A 113 -19.57 4.40 -10.72
C ALA A 113 -19.12 3.87 -9.35
N TYR A 114 -17.97 4.32 -8.86
CA TYR A 114 -17.51 4.01 -7.51
C TYR A 114 -18.45 4.55 -6.42
N ALA A 115 -18.84 5.82 -6.50
CA ALA A 115 -19.77 6.43 -5.55
C ALA A 115 -21.15 5.75 -5.57
N ASP A 116 -21.65 5.39 -6.76
CA ASP A 116 -22.91 4.66 -6.94
C ASP A 116 -22.80 3.25 -6.33
N LEU A 117 -21.68 2.55 -6.52
CA LEU A 117 -21.44 1.24 -5.91
C LEU A 117 -21.40 1.35 -4.38
N MET A 118 -20.67 2.31 -3.81
CA MET A 118 -20.66 2.57 -2.36
C MET A 118 -22.06 2.86 -1.81
N LYS A 119 -22.89 3.60 -2.56
CA LYS A 119 -24.26 3.93 -2.19
C LYS A 119 -25.17 2.71 -2.24
N THR A 120 -25.15 1.94 -3.32
CA THR A 120 -26.06 0.81 -3.54
C THR A 120 -25.73 -0.38 -2.67
N SER A 121 -24.43 -0.64 -2.42
CA SER A 121 -23.97 -1.70 -1.51
C SER A 121 -24.12 -1.33 -0.04
N GLY A 122 -24.17 -0.05 0.29
CA GLY A 122 -24.11 0.41 1.68
C GLY A 122 -22.77 0.17 2.35
N ALA A 123 -21.69 -0.05 1.58
CA ALA A 123 -20.35 -0.34 2.11
C ALA A 123 -19.83 0.81 2.98
N TRP A 124 -19.17 0.44 4.08
CA TRP A 124 -18.62 1.37 5.06
C TRP A 124 -17.14 1.70 4.78
N TRP A 125 -16.41 0.74 4.23
CA TRP A 125 -14.96 0.75 4.12
C TRP A 125 -14.51 0.65 2.67
N SER A 126 -13.41 1.32 2.35
CA SER A 126 -12.71 1.15 1.08
C SER A 126 -11.25 1.56 1.19
N SER A 127 -10.48 1.29 0.15
CA SER A 127 -9.12 1.82 -0.01
C SER A 127 -8.99 2.44 -1.40
N LEU A 128 -8.37 3.61 -1.47
CA LEU A 128 -8.11 4.35 -2.69
C LEU A 128 -6.64 4.72 -2.82
N VAL A 129 -6.21 5.04 -4.04
CA VAL A 129 -4.95 5.76 -4.27
C VAL A 129 -5.21 7.27 -4.38
N PRO A 130 -4.19 8.14 -4.18
CA PRO A 130 -4.38 9.59 -4.19
C PRO A 130 -5.08 10.13 -5.44
N THR A 131 -4.73 9.63 -6.64
CA THR A 131 -5.35 10.05 -7.90
C THR A 131 -6.86 9.77 -7.94
N GLN A 132 -7.32 8.67 -7.35
CA GLN A 132 -8.74 8.35 -7.25
C GLN A 132 -9.49 9.33 -6.33
N VAL A 133 -8.87 9.78 -5.25
CA VAL A 133 -9.44 10.83 -4.38
C VAL A 133 -9.50 12.17 -5.11
N VAL A 134 -8.45 12.53 -5.85
CA VAL A 134 -8.42 13.73 -6.71
C VAL A 134 -9.59 13.72 -7.69
N ASP A 135 -9.87 12.59 -8.33
CA ASP A 135 -10.99 12.45 -9.27
C ASP A 135 -12.35 12.67 -8.59
N LEU A 136 -12.56 12.15 -7.37
CA LEU A 136 -13.76 12.39 -6.58
C LEU A 136 -13.94 13.88 -6.25
N VAL A 137 -12.86 14.53 -5.83
CA VAL A 137 -12.85 15.96 -5.48
C VAL A 137 -13.10 16.84 -6.70
N ASN A 138 -12.43 16.59 -7.82
CA ASN A 138 -12.60 17.36 -9.06
C ASN A 138 -13.99 17.16 -9.68
N GLY A 139 -14.57 15.96 -9.51
CA GLY A 139 -15.94 15.67 -9.90
C GLY A 139 -17.00 16.24 -8.95
N ALA A 140 -16.61 16.88 -7.84
CA ALA A 140 -17.50 17.34 -6.76
C ALA A 140 -18.50 16.27 -6.29
N ILE A 141 -18.03 15.00 -6.22
CA ILE A 141 -18.87 13.84 -5.93
C ILE A 141 -19.01 13.69 -4.41
N GLN A 142 -20.25 13.76 -3.92
CA GLN A 142 -20.57 13.60 -2.51
C GLN A 142 -20.45 12.14 -2.08
N ALA A 143 -19.93 11.92 -0.87
CA ALA A 143 -19.88 10.59 -0.29
C ALA A 143 -21.28 10.10 0.13
N PRO A 144 -21.59 8.81 -0.06
CA PRO A 144 -22.77 8.21 0.54
C PRO A 144 -22.73 8.27 2.07
N PRO A 145 -23.87 8.45 2.77
CA PRO A 145 -23.90 8.62 4.24
C PRO A 145 -23.39 7.40 5.03
N ALA A 146 -23.41 6.21 4.43
CA ALA A 146 -22.96 4.99 5.09
C ALA A 146 -21.44 4.89 5.24
N VAL A 147 -20.66 5.62 4.43
CA VAL A 147 -19.19 5.54 4.39
C VAL A 147 -18.60 5.95 5.74
N ARG A 148 -17.70 5.11 6.29
CA ARG A 148 -17.05 5.33 7.57
C ARG A 148 -15.57 5.67 7.46
N CYS A 149 -14.87 5.03 6.50
CA CYS A 149 -13.45 5.31 6.29
C CYS A 149 -13.00 4.91 4.88
N ILE A 150 -12.18 5.76 4.30
CA ILE A 150 -11.46 5.50 3.05
C ILE A 150 -9.96 5.56 3.33
N ILE A 151 -9.30 4.40 3.30
CA ILE A 151 -7.85 4.30 3.49
C ILE A 151 -7.15 4.77 2.22
N VAL A 152 -6.33 5.81 2.30
CA VAL A 152 -5.57 6.32 1.16
C VAL A 152 -4.13 5.85 1.28
N GLY A 153 -3.70 5.00 0.34
CA GLY A 153 -2.36 4.41 0.31
C GLY A 153 -1.72 4.48 -1.08
N GLY A 154 -0.48 3.96 -1.18
CA GLY A 154 0.28 3.95 -2.44
C GLY A 154 0.89 5.31 -2.83
N GLY A 155 0.70 6.34 -2.02
CA GLY A 155 1.26 7.69 -2.20
C GLY A 155 0.72 8.66 -1.16
N ALA A 156 1.30 9.85 -1.09
CA ALA A 156 0.79 10.92 -0.25
C ALA A 156 -0.37 11.64 -0.94
N LEU A 157 -1.46 11.87 -0.22
CA LEU A 157 -2.53 12.76 -0.63
C LEU A 157 -2.29 14.12 0.03
N ASP A 158 -2.20 15.17 -0.76
CA ASP A 158 -1.94 16.51 -0.23
C ASP A 158 -3.05 17.00 0.72
N MET A 159 -2.68 17.92 1.62
CA MET A 159 -3.56 18.41 2.68
C MET A 159 -4.83 19.09 2.15
N GLU A 160 -4.72 19.84 1.07
CA GLU A 160 -5.86 20.56 0.48
C GLU A 160 -6.87 19.59 -0.14
N THR A 161 -6.40 18.64 -0.94
CA THR A 161 -7.24 17.60 -1.54
C THR A 161 -7.91 16.75 -0.46
N GLY A 162 -7.17 16.35 0.59
CA GLY A 162 -7.73 15.60 1.70
C GLY A 162 -8.83 16.34 2.45
N ARG A 163 -8.65 17.64 2.73
CA ARG A 163 -9.68 18.48 3.35
C ARG A 163 -10.91 18.65 2.46
N ARG A 164 -10.71 18.87 1.16
CA ARG A 164 -11.80 18.97 0.18
C ARG A 164 -12.58 17.66 0.07
N ALA A 165 -11.91 16.51 0.07
CA ALA A 165 -12.56 15.20 0.13
C ALA A 165 -13.42 15.06 1.39
N ARG A 166 -12.89 15.45 2.57
CA ARG A 166 -13.65 15.46 3.83
C ARG A 166 -14.86 16.41 3.75
N ALA A 167 -14.74 17.57 3.15
CA ALA A 167 -15.85 18.52 2.93
C ALA A 167 -16.95 17.95 2.03
N LEU A 168 -16.60 17.04 1.11
CA LEU A 168 -17.54 16.26 0.30
C LEU A 168 -18.10 15.02 1.03
N GLY A 169 -17.79 14.85 2.31
CA GLY A 169 -18.25 13.74 3.13
C GLY A 169 -17.42 12.45 3.04
N TRP A 170 -16.33 12.41 2.25
CA TRP A 170 -15.42 11.26 2.16
C TRP A 170 -14.49 11.21 3.37
N PRO A 171 -14.63 10.25 4.31
CA PRO A 171 -13.79 10.17 5.50
C PRO A 171 -12.42 9.54 5.16
N VAL A 172 -11.63 10.24 4.34
CA VAL A 172 -10.31 9.80 3.92
C VAL A 172 -9.32 9.86 5.06
N VAL A 173 -8.47 8.83 5.19
CA VAL A 173 -7.35 8.77 6.13
C VAL A 173 -6.07 8.44 5.37
N GLN A 174 -4.97 9.14 5.67
CA GLN A 174 -3.68 8.81 5.09
C GLN A 174 -3.12 7.54 5.72
N SER A 175 -2.58 6.68 4.88
CA SER A 175 -1.86 5.47 5.27
C SER A 175 -0.44 5.48 4.69
N TYR A 176 0.52 5.04 5.47
CA TYR A 176 1.88 4.72 5.05
C TYR A 176 2.10 3.22 5.13
N GLY A 177 2.65 2.66 4.06
CA GLY A 177 2.99 1.25 3.97
C GLY A 177 3.51 0.89 2.59
N MET A 178 3.85 -0.37 2.44
CA MET A 178 4.44 -0.91 1.22
C MET A 178 4.07 -2.39 1.06
N THR A 179 4.41 -2.98 -0.07
CA THR A 179 4.15 -4.41 -0.27
C THR A 179 4.82 -5.24 0.82
N GLU A 180 6.05 -4.92 1.19
CA GLU A 180 6.87 -5.63 2.18
C GLU A 180 6.28 -5.64 3.60
N SER A 181 5.37 -4.72 3.92
CA SER A 181 4.62 -4.65 5.19
C SER A 181 3.18 -5.16 5.07
N GLY A 182 2.84 -5.93 4.05
CA GLY A 182 1.48 -6.42 3.85
C GLY A 182 0.44 -5.30 3.74
N SER A 183 0.80 -4.15 3.18
CA SER A 183 0.02 -2.94 2.90
C SER A 183 0.24 -1.78 3.89
N GLN A 184 -0.13 -1.92 5.16
CA GLN A 184 -0.13 -0.81 6.12
C GLN A 184 0.92 -0.99 7.21
N LEU A 185 1.71 0.05 7.46
CA LEU A 185 2.64 0.16 8.57
C LEU A 185 2.14 1.18 9.61
N ALA A 186 1.65 2.32 9.13
CA ALA A 186 1.07 3.37 9.95
C ALA A 186 -0.11 4.03 9.23
N THR A 187 -1.16 4.41 9.96
CA THR A 187 -2.39 4.98 9.39
C THR A 187 -3.01 5.97 10.37
N ALA A 188 -3.53 7.10 9.87
CA ALA A 188 -4.32 8.06 10.64
C ALA A 188 -5.66 7.44 11.07
N LEU A 189 -6.26 7.95 12.16
CA LEU A 189 -7.56 7.50 12.63
C LEU A 189 -8.71 8.23 11.92
N PRO A 190 -9.86 7.56 11.69
CA PRO A 190 -10.98 8.15 10.95
C PRO A 190 -11.65 9.34 11.64
N ASP A 191 -11.62 9.40 12.97
CA ASP A 191 -12.21 10.44 13.82
C ASP A 191 -11.32 11.67 13.98
N GLU A 192 -10.05 11.60 13.54
CA GLU A 192 -9.14 12.75 13.54
C GLU A 192 -9.37 13.63 12.29
N PRO A 193 -9.08 14.94 12.38
CA PRO A 193 -9.00 15.80 11.18
C PRO A 193 -8.01 15.21 10.19
N TYR A 194 -8.25 15.43 8.87
CA TYR A 194 -7.31 14.93 7.87
C TYR A 194 -5.90 15.51 8.09
N HIS A 195 -4.92 14.62 8.14
CA HIS A 195 -3.49 14.94 8.24
C HIS A 195 -2.63 13.87 7.53
N THR A 196 -1.40 14.22 7.19
CA THR A 196 -0.44 13.36 6.48
C THR A 196 0.81 13.05 7.30
N ASP A 197 0.95 13.69 8.45
CA ASP A 197 2.00 13.50 9.43
C ASP A 197 1.47 12.75 10.66
N ARG A 198 2.39 12.29 11.51
CA ARG A 198 2.05 11.63 12.77
C ARG A 198 1.04 10.48 12.63
N LEU A 199 1.23 9.63 11.60
CA LEU A 199 0.40 8.45 11.39
C LEU A 199 0.65 7.44 12.52
N SER A 200 -0.41 6.91 13.12
CA SER A 200 -0.31 5.91 14.18
C SER A 200 0.23 4.59 13.63
N ILE A 201 1.34 4.10 14.20
CA ILE A 201 1.91 2.79 13.86
C ILE A 201 0.94 1.71 14.30
N LEU A 202 0.62 0.77 13.40
CA LEU A 202 -0.31 -0.33 13.68
C LEU A 202 0.25 -1.25 14.79
N PRO A 203 -0.62 -1.87 15.62
CA PRO A 203 -0.23 -2.52 16.87
C PRO A 203 0.73 -3.71 16.70
N HIS A 204 0.68 -4.40 15.56
CA HIS A 204 1.50 -5.57 15.25
C HIS A 204 2.90 -5.22 14.71
N TRP A 205 3.24 -3.94 14.59
CA TRP A 205 4.54 -3.48 14.10
C TRP A 205 5.40 -2.88 15.20
N GLU A 206 6.66 -3.25 15.19
CA GLU A 206 7.75 -2.50 15.81
C GLU A 206 8.48 -1.72 14.70
N VAL A 207 8.59 -0.41 14.88
CA VAL A 207 9.19 0.49 13.88
C VAL A 207 10.29 1.32 14.52
N ALA A 208 11.44 1.40 13.84
CA ALA A 208 12.57 2.22 14.25
C ALA A 208 13.15 2.96 13.03
N ALA A 209 13.96 3.97 13.28
CA ALA A 209 14.81 4.58 12.26
C ALA A 209 16.25 4.09 12.42
N ASP A 210 16.94 3.86 11.32
CA ASP A 210 18.39 3.58 11.35
C ASP A 210 19.21 4.87 11.54
N SER A 211 20.54 4.76 11.56
CA SER A 211 21.44 5.89 11.73
C SER A 211 21.37 6.92 10.59
N LEU A 212 20.77 6.58 9.46
CA LEU A 212 20.53 7.48 8.32
C LEU A 212 19.11 8.03 8.29
N GLY A 213 18.29 7.70 9.30
CA GLY A 213 16.87 8.10 9.36
C GLY A 213 15.93 7.27 8.50
N ARG A 214 16.40 6.13 7.94
CA ARG A 214 15.55 5.24 7.13
C ARG A 214 14.66 4.42 8.04
N ALA A 215 13.38 4.30 7.67
CA ALA A 215 12.45 3.43 8.37
C ALA A 215 12.90 1.98 8.29
N ARG A 216 12.87 1.30 9.42
CA ARG A 216 12.97 -0.16 9.50
C ARG A 216 11.86 -0.69 10.38
N PHE A 217 11.37 -1.87 10.05
CA PHE A 217 10.28 -2.49 10.81
C PHE A 217 10.49 -3.98 10.97
N GLN A 218 9.90 -4.51 12.03
CA GLN A 218 9.81 -5.95 12.29
C GLN A 218 8.44 -6.29 12.87
N GLY A 219 8.07 -7.54 12.78
CA GLY A 219 6.81 -8.10 13.24
C GLY A 219 6.45 -9.37 12.48
N GLU A 220 5.54 -10.15 13.00
CA GLU A 220 5.13 -11.44 12.40
C GLU A 220 4.37 -11.26 11.07
N GLY A 221 3.86 -10.06 10.80
CA GLY A 221 3.21 -9.69 9.52
C GLY A 221 4.17 -9.34 8.39
N LYS A 222 5.48 -9.36 8.64
CA LYS A 222 6.51 -8.98 7.67
C LYS A 222 6.66 -10.02 6.55
N LEU A 223 7.13 -9.57 5.38
CA LEU A 223 7.54 -10.47 4.30
C LEU A 223 8.51 -11.55 4.82
N CYS A 224 8.41 -12.77 4.27
CA CYS A 224 9.32 -13.87 4.58
C CYS A 224 10.43 -14.05 3.53
N GLY A 225 10.33 -13.34 2.39
CA GLY A 225 11.32 -13.41 1.34
C GLY A 225 10.97 -12.58 0.12
N ARG A 226 11.84 -12.65 -0.88
CA ARG A 226 11.63 -12.09 -2.21
C ARG A 226 12.00 -13.09 -3.28
N LEU A 227 11.26 -13.07 -4.37
CA LEU A 227 11.60 -13.80 -5.59
C LEU A 227 12.07 -12.78 -6.63
N LEU A 228 13.31 -12.89 -7.02
CA LEU A 228 13.94 -12.04 -8.03
C LEU A 228 14.04 -12.81 -9.34
N THR A 229 13.87 -12.11 -10.46
CA THR A 229 14.17 -12.65 -11.79
C THR A 229 15.52 -12.13 -12.21
N GLN A 230 16.46 -13.02 -12.52
CA GLN A 230 17.79 -12.70 -13.01
C GLN A 230 17.75 -12.38 -14.52
N ASP A 231 18.81 -11.79 -15.05
CA ASP A 231 18.91 -11.41 -16.48
C ASP A 231 18.78 -12.61 -17.42
N ASN A 232 19.19 -13.80 -16.99
CA ASN A 232 19.02 -15.05 -17.75
C ASN A 232 17.59 -15.63 -17.67
N GLY A 233 16.66 -14.96 -16.94
CA GLY A 233 15.27 -15.38 -16.73
C GLY A 233 15.09 -16.44 -15.64
N GLU A 234 16.14 -16.82 -14.92
CA GLU A 234 16.06 -17.70 -13.76
C GLU A 234 15.56 -16.97 -12.51
N PHE A 235 15.06 -17.73 -11.56
CA PHE A 235 14.58 -17.19 -10.28
C PHE A 235 15.67 -17.34 -9.21
N LEU A 236 15.81 -16.27 -8.42
CA LEU A 236 16.59 -16.25 -7.19
C LEU A 236 15.64 -16.02 -6.01
N LEU A 237 15.68 -16.92 -5.04
CA LEU A 237 14.92 -16.81 -3.80
C LEU A 237 15.80 -16.18 -2.71
N GLU A 238 15.39 -15.04 -2.20
CA GLU A 238 15.98 -14.41 -1.04
C GLU A 238 15.09 -14.62 0.18
N HIS A 239 15.60 -15.27 1.21
CA HIS A 239 14.92 -15.43 2.49
C HIS A 239 15.11 -14.20 3.37
N VAL A 240 14.04 -13.79 4.06
CA VAL A 240 14.07 -12.74 5.08
C VAL A 240 13.70 -13.37 6.41
N PRO A 241 14.67 -13.59 7.32
CA PRO A 241 14.41 -14.21 8.62
C PRO A 241 13.38 -13.41 9.43
N SER A 242 12.51 -14.10 10.16
CA SER A 242 11.40 -13.48 10.89
C SER A 242 11.86 -12.45 11.94
N ARG A 243 13.03 -12.68 12.54
CA ARG A 243 13.61 -11.81 13.58
C ARG A 243 14.41 -10.63 13.04
N ASP A 244 14.67 -10.58 11.73
CA ASP A 244 15.45 -9.50 11.13
C ASP A 244 14.59 -8.27 10.88
N TRP A 245 15.19 -7.11 11.05
CA TRP A 245 14.59 -5.87 10.64
C TRP A 245 14.59 -5.73 9.13
N TRP A 246 13.44 -5.37 8.57
CA TRP A 246 13.39 -4.91 7.20
C TRP A 246 13.66 -3.41 7.14
N THR A 247 14.69 -3.00 6.41
CA THR A 247 15.04 -1.58 6.24
C THR A 247 14.55 -1.10 4.87
N THR A 248 13.85 0.02 4.88
CA THR A 248 13.29 0.65 3.67
C THR A 248 14.26 1.69 3.08
N CYS A 249 13.92 2.25 1.92
CA CYS A 249 14.55 3.46 1.40
C CYS A 249 13.82 4.75 1.83
N ASP A 250 12.86 4.68 2.75
CA ASP A 250 12.04 5.80 3.16
C ASP A 250 12.62 6.47 4.41
N LEU A 251 12.89 7.76 4.35
CA LEU A 251 13.27 8.57 5.50
C LEU A 251 12.02 8.96 6.29
N VAL A 252 12.09 8.76 7.60
CA VAL A 252 10.96 9.02 8.49
C VAL A 252 11.39 9.76 9.74
N ARG A 253 10.44 10.46 10.37
CA ARG A 253 10.53 10.92 11.75
C ARG A 253 9.59 10.08 12.61
N LEU A 254 10.10 9.58 13.71
CA LEU A 254 9.35 8.80 14.70
C LEU A 254 9.20 9.60 15.99
N GLU A 255 7.98 9.66 16.50
CA GLU A 255 7.65 10.28 17.78
C GLU A 255 6.77 9.32 18.58
N ARG A 256 7.35 8.54 19.51
CA ARG A 256 6.66 7.47 20.23
C ARG A 256 6.07 6.43 19.25
N ARG A 257 4.73 6.36 19.13
CA ARG A 257 4.02 5.46 18.22
C ARG A 257 3.53 6.16 16.94
N PHE A 258 4.06 7.33 16.63
CA PHE A 258 3.70 8.07 15.43
C PHE A 258 4.85 8.09 14.43
N LEU A 259 4.51 7.89 13.19
CA LEU A 259 5.41 7.95 12.05
C LEU A 259 5.02 9.11 11.15
N THR A 260 6.00 9.92 10.76
CA THR A 260 5.88 10.92 9.70
C THR A 260 6.81 10.50 8.56
N PHE A 261 6.25 10.21 7.38
CA PHE A 261 7.04 10.01 6.18
C PHE A 261 7.63 11.36 5.74
N LEU A 262 8.92 11.38 5.43
CA LEU A 262 9.60 12.59 4.97
C LEU A 262 9.85 12.55 3.47
N ARG A 263 10.55 11.51 2.98
CA ARG A 263 10.91 11.34 1.57
C ARG A 263 11.57 9.99 1.34
N ARG A 264 11.87 9.68 0.08
CA ARG A 264 12.67 8.51 -0.29
C ARG A 264 14.16 8.85 -0.35
N ALA A 265 14.99 8.01 0.25
CA ALA A 265 16.46 8.16 0.22
C ALA A 265 17.06 7.81 -1.15
N ASP A 266 16.44 6.90 -1.92
CA ASP A 266 16.91 6.47 -3.24
C ASP A 266 16.59 7.47 -4.38
N ARG A 267 15.84 8.55 -4.08
CA ARG A 267 15.61 9.68 -5.00
C ARG A 267 16.60 10.82 -4.84
N LEU A 268 17.50 10.73 -3.84
CA LEU A 268 18.53 11.76 -3.66
C LEU A 268 19.56 11.71 -4.80
N VAL A 269 19.80 12.84 -5.44
CA VAL A 269 20.81 12.99 -6.50
C VAL A 269 22.05 13.65 -5.91
N LYS A 270 23.23 13.12 -6.24
CA LYS A 270 24.49 13.71 -5.78
C LYS A 270 24.90 14.82 -6.76
N ILE A 271 24.80 16.08 -6.33
CA ILE A 271 25.21 17.25 -7.11
C ILE A 271 26.39 17.90 -6.41
N LEU A 272 27.53 18.01 -7.09
CA LEU A 272 28.79 18.61 -6.58
C LEU A 272 29.22 18.08 -5.19
N GLY A 273 28.92 16.80 -4.91
CA GLY A 273 29.29 16.14 -3.66
C GLY A 273 28.22 16.19 -2.58
N GLU A 274 27.18 17.00 -2.73
CA GLU A 274 26.03 17.10 -1.79
C GLU A 274 24.84 16.26 -2.29
N LEU A 275 24.13 15.66 -1.34
CA LEU A 275 22.88 14.94 -1.63
C LEU A 275 21.74 15.95 -1.72
N VAL A 276 21.18 16.11 -2.90
CA VAL A 276 20.06 17.01 -3.20
C VAL A 276 18.80 16.18 -3.42
N ASP A 277 17.70 16.63 -2.85
CA ASP A 277 16.37 16.07 -3.08
C ASP A 277 15.69 16.83 -4.23
N PRO A 278 15.52 16.22 -5.42
CA PRO A 278 14.86 16.87 -6.54
C PRO A 278 13.41 17.26 -6.23
N ASP A 279 12.70 16.44 -5.42
CA ASP A 279 11.31 16.72 -5.06
C ASP A 279 11.22 17.95 -4.14
N ALA A 280 12.14 18.11 -3.17
CA ALA A 280 12.22 19.30 -2.32
C ALA A 280 12.60 20.57 -3.12
N VAL A 281 13.48 20.44 -4.10
CA VAL A 281 13.82 21.54 -5.02
C VAL A 281 12.62 21.91 -5.87
N GLN A 282 11.91 20.92 -6.41
CA GLN A 282 10.69 21.12 -7.21
C GLN A 282 9.62 21.85 -6.41
N GLU A 283 9.35 21.44 -5.17
CA GLU A 283 8.39 22.12 -4.29
C GLU A 283 8.79 23.57 -3.97
N ALA A 284 10.08 23.79 -3.69
CA ALA A 284 10.59 25.14 -3.44
C ALA A 284 10.48 26.04 -4.69
N LEU A 285 10.69 25.46 -5.86
CA LEU A 285 10.58 26.17 -7.14
C LEU A 285 9.12 26.50 -7.46
N GLN A 286 8.20 25.53 -7.28
CA GLN A 286 6.77 25.76 -7.54
C GLN A 286 6.15 26.83 -6.64
N ARG A 287 6.62 26.99 -5.40
CA ARG A 287 6.22 28.09 -4.50
C ARG A 287 6.64 29.46 -5.02
N ARG A 288 7.73 29.54 -5.79
CA ARG A 288 8.31 30.80 -6.31
C ARG A 288 8.00 31.04 -7.80
N ALA A 289 7.85 29.99 -8.56
CA ALA A 289 7.61 30.00 -9.99
C ALA A 289 6.65 28.87 -10.37
N PRO A 290 5.32 29.04 -10.25
CA PRO A 290 4.34 28.03 -10.61
C PRO A 290 4.52 27.59 -12.07
N GLY A 291 4.64 26.28 -12.30
CA GLY A 291 4.83 25.68 -13.61
C GLY A 291 6.29 25.38 -14.01
N ALA A 292 7.25 25.72 -13.17
CA ALA A 292 8.65 25.29 -13.39
C ALA A 292 8.82 23.80 -13.03
N VAL A 293 9.64 23.09 -13.83
CA VAL A 293 9.97 21.66 -13.64
C VAL A 293 11.45 21.50 -13.39
N VAL A 294 11.82 20.66 -12.42
CA VAL A 294 13.20 20.25 -12.16
C VAL A 294 13.44 18.93 -12.89
N GLU A 295 14.37 18.91 -13.82
CA GLU A 295 14.88 17.71 -14.46
C GLU A 295 16.31 17.46 -14.00
N ALA A 296 16.60 16.24 -13.58
CA ALA A 296 17.97 15.79 -13.35
C ALA A 296 18.59 15.43 -14.70
N ALA A 297 19.67 16.13 -15.07
CA ALA A 297 20.46 15.86 -16.27
C ALA A 297 21.41 14.68 -16.06
#